data_fe554b1a209b86c87c652ee16b3a55bd
#
_entry.id   fe554b1a209b86c87c652ee16b3a55bd
#
_cell.length_a   1.000
_cell.length_b   1.000
_cell.length_c   1.000
_cell.angle_alpha   90.00
_cell.angle_beta   90.00
_cell.angle_gamma   90.00
#
_symmetry.space_group_name_H-M   'P 1'
#
loop_
_entity.id
_entity.type
_entity.pdbx_description
1 polymer ?
#
loop_
_entity_poly.entity_id
_entity_poly.type
_entity_poly.pdbx_seq_one_letter_code
_entity_poly.pdbx_strand_id
1 'polypeptide(L)'
;MNLGEFLYKLVHATEPYEFILHWGMYKDLLEEYQLIASSEKYTKNIYPMGLTDIINQNNTDFIPYFMSEKIFFLDNNIIHTMLNNEDVQVPYDYSIMLDTNYTSYIKWFLNGRNQPHLLENYMNLFSSGEDKFTVSNPKHLAVYENLYYVELFKSIDQKKYVECNKLEYTISENEARQNTDRIISLFYSGNSKEILNKFIDLHQSMTLLLIGIWQIQFGSKASAKNKMKKLFKYVIDKVGIFYEREMVIALRYLEDTKAVSMLNKINKGGKSLNQKELLEKVENIAWDFIVPRVMEFHVNTNKKYSYFIPFFLSHDKKLKELIKLFNIKGMLLHRKKDEYIPFSNLDTTDFFDKKGLFNELKTLRENEILLKREMVHEENINNNFSNKVKEIKTLHEILKK
;
A
#
# COMPACT_ATOMS: atom_id res chain seq x y z
N MET A 1 17.38 19.08 -18.68
CA MET A 1 16.74 18.71 -17.40
C MET A 1 15.66 17.68 -17.67
N ASN A 2 15.62 16.61 -16.89
CA ASN A 2 14.63 15.54 -17.06
C ASN A 2 14.01 15.17 -15.70
N LEU A 3 12.88 14.45 -15.75
CA LEU A 3 12.13 14.05 -14.56
C LEU A 3 12.94 13.17 -13.62
N GLY A 4 13.82 12.32 -14.17
CA GLY A 4 14.69 11.46 -13.36
C GLY A 4 15.69 12.23 -12.50
N GLU A 5 16.28 13.31 -13.04
CA GLU A 5 17.16 14.20 -12.27
C GLU A 5 16.39 14.92 -11.15
N PHE A 6 15.18 15.35 -11.42
CA PHE A 6 14.31 15.96 -10.42
C PHE A 6 14.00 14.98 -9.29
N LEU A 7 13.54 13.76 -9.62
CA LEU A 7 13.26 12.72 -8.64
C LEU A 7 14.50 12.37 -7.80
N TYR A 8 15.66 12.25 -8.43
CA TYR A 8 16.92 12.05 -7.70
C TYR A 8 17.16 13.14 -6.63
N LYS A 9 16.92 14.41 -6.98
CA LYS A 9 17.04 15.52 -6.02
C LYS A 9 16.00 15.41 -4.90
N LEU A 10 14.76 15.03 -5.21
CA LEU A 10 13.72 14.84 -4.18
C LEU A 10 14.04 13.71 -3.20
N VAL A 11 14.61 12.61 -3.68
CA VAL A 11 15.07 11.49 -2.84
C VAL A 11 16.10 11.98 -1.80
N HIS A 12 17.03 12.84 -2.21
CA HIS A 12 18.12 13.33 -1.37
C HIS A 12 17.79 14.60 -0.57
N ALA A 13 16.74 15.33 -0.92
CA ALA A 13 16.29 16.51 -0.16
C ALA A 13 15.92 16.12 1.28
N THR A 14 16.38 16.85 2.27
CA THR A 14 16.11 16.60 3.70
C THR A 14 15.32 17.72 4.35
N GLU A 15 15.49 18.94 3.86
CA GLU A 15 14.83 20.12 4.39
C GLU A 15 13.67 20.55 3.50
N PRO A 16 12.57 21.09 4.06
CA PRO A 16 11.44 21.56 3.29
C PRO A 16 11.81 22.57 2.20
N TYR A 17 12.74 23.48 2.46
CA TYR A 17 13.17 24.49 1.50
C TYR A 17 13.88 23.88 0.27
N GLU A 18 14.52 22.73 0.40
CA GLU A 18 15.18 22.04 -0.71
C GLU A 18 14.16 21.56 -1.75
N PHE A 19 12.99 21.09 -1.30
CA PHE A 19 11.90 20.68 -2.19
C PHE A 19 11.39 21.91 -2.97
N ILE A 20 11.22 23.05 -2.32
CA ILE A 20 10.78 24.30 -2.96
C ILE A 20 11.83 24.77 -3.97
N LEU A 21 13.12 24.74 -3.58
CA LEU A 21 14.23 25.12 -4.45
C LEU A 21 14.29 24.24 -5.69
N HIS A 22 14.23 22.92 -5.50
CA HIS A 22 14.23 21.97 -6.61
C HIS A 22 13.01 22.13 -7.50
N TRP A 23 11.81 22.34 -6.93
CA TRP A 23 10.62 22.63 -7.69
C TRP A 23 10.79 23.87 -8.57
N GLY A 24 11.28 24.97 -8.03
CA GLY A 24 11.55 26.19 -8.76
C GLY A 24 12.52 26.02 -9.93
N MET A 25 13.55 25.17 -9.76
CA MET A 25 14.53 24.88 -10.84
C MET A 25 13.91 24.08 -12.00
N TYR A 26 12.84 23.32 -11.75
CA TYR A 26 12.19 22.44 -12.74
C TYR A 26 10.74 22.86 -13.04
N LYS A 27 10.33 24.08 -12.67
CA LYS A 27 8.94 24.57 -12.74
C LYS A 27 8.26 24.35 -14.08
N ASP A 28 8.97 24.56 -15.20
CA ASP A 28 8.40 24.42 -16.55
C ASP A 28 8.12 22.94 -16.90
N LEU A 29 8.94 22.02 -16.38
CA LEU A 29 8.72 20.56 -16.50
C LEU A 29 7.55 20.10 -15.61
N LEU A 30 7.31 20.80 -14.50
CA LEU A 30 6.39 20.42 -13.45
C LEU A 30 5.03 21.14 -13.53
N GLU A 31 4.70 21.79 -14.63
CA GLU A 31 3.46 22.57 -14.78
C GLU A 31 2.20 21.74 -14.50
N GLU A 32 2.20 20.49 -14.92
CA GLU A 32 1.09 19.57 -14.76
C GLU A 32 1.26 18.63 -13.56
N TYR A 33 2.20 18.88 -12.67
CA TYR A 33 2.48 18.02 -11.55
C TYR A 33 2.06 18.63 -10.21
N GLN A 34 1.85 17.74 -9.24
CA GLN A 34 1.66 18.04 -7.82
C GLN A 34 2.62 17.16 -7.02
N LEU A 35 3.15 17.69 -5.94
CA LEU A 35 4.01 16.97 -5.01
C LEU A 35 3.36 16.91 -3.64
N ILE A 36 3.27 15.70 -3.10
CA ILE A 36 3.09 15.46 -1.68
C ILE A 36 4.43 14.97 -1.14
N ALA A 37 4.97 15.64 -0.13
CA ALA A 37 6.21 15.20 0.50
C ALA A 37 6.10 15.26 2.02
N SER A 38 6.83 14.39 2.68
CA SER A 38 6.93 14.33 4.14
C SER A 38 8.37 14.54 4.58
N SER A 39 8.55 15.25 5.69
CA SER A 39 9.86 15.47 6.29
C SER A 39 9.75 15.56 7.80
N GLU A 40 10.62 14.87 8.53
CA GLU A 40 10.70 14.96 9.98
C GLU A 40 11.07 16.37 10.47
N LYS A 41 11.70 17.16 9.60
CA LYS A 41 12.14 18.53 9.89
C LYS A 41 11.08 19.60 9.63
N TYR A 42 9.92 19.22 9.05
CA TYR A 42 8.81 20.15 8.88
C TYR A 42 8.16 20.45 10.22
N THR A 43 7.75 21.70 10.46
CA THR A 43 7.33 22.14 11.80
C THR A 43 5.82 22.01 12.04
N LYS A 44 5.01 21.87 11.00
CA LYS A 44 3.54 21.80 11.11
C LYS A 44 3.04 20.39 10.77
N ASN A 45 2.17 19.87 11.63
CA ASN A 45 1.35 18.72 11.29
C ASN A 45 0.18 19.20 10.42
N ILE A 46 -0.12 18.47 9.36
CA ILE A 46 -1.21 18.84 8.44
C ILE A 46 -2.48 18.04 8.73
N TYR A 47 -2.41 17.00 9.53
CA TYR A 47 -3.61 16.23 9.86
C TYR A 47 -4.67 17.10 10.55
N PRO A 48 -5.95 16.91 10.22
CA PRO A 48 -7.03 17.52 11.00
C PRO A 48 -6.82 17.27 12.50
N MET A 49 -7.07 18.27 13.36
CA MET A 49 -6.78 18.17 14.79
C MET A 49 -7.39 16.92 15.43
N GLY A 50 -8.66 16.62 15.11
CA GLY A 50 -9.33 15.41 15.62
C GLY A 50 -8.66 14.11 15.18
N LEU A 51 -8.17 14.02 13.94
CA LEU A 51 -7.45 12.86 13.44
C LEU A 51 -6.08 12.71 14.10
N THR A 52 -5.37 13.81 14.34
CA THR A 52 -4.08 13.81 15.07
C THR A 52 -4.26 13.26 16.48
N ASP A 53 -5.28 13.69 17.19
CA ASP A 53 -5.54 13.21 18.55
C ASP A 53 -5.87 11.71 18.57
N ILE A 54 -6.66 11.25 17.62
CA ILE A 54 -7.00 9.82 17.50
C ILE A 54 -5.77 8.98 17.15
N ILE A 55 -4.94 9.42 16.22
CA ILE A 55 -3.69 8.75 15.85
C ILE A 55 -2.75 8.68 17.06
N ASN A 56 -2.62 9.77 17.81
CA ASN A 56 -1.74 9.82 18.98
C ASN A 56 -2.23 8.95 20.14
N GLN A 57 -3.53 8.87 20.37
CA GLN A 57 -4.12 8.02 21.39
C GLN A 57 -4.03 6.53 21.02
N ASN A 58 -4.04 6.20 19.73
CA ASN A 58 -4.14 4.84 19.20
C ASN A 58 -3.01 4.47 18.26
N ASN A 59 -1.84 5.01 18.48
CA ASN A 59 -0.67 4.95 17.60
C ASN A 59 -0.24 3.54 17.14
N THR A 60 -0.80 2.47 17.71
CA THR A 60 -0.43 1.10 17.36
C THR A 60 -1.11 0.57 16.10
N ASP A 61 -2.28 1.08 15.74
CA ASP A 61 -3.14 0.46 14.72
C ASP A 61 -3.16 1.23 13.40
N PHE A 62 -2.88 2.53 13.43
CA PHE A 62 -2.74 3.35 12.24
C PHE A 62 -1.41 3.15 11.53
N ILE A 63 -1.50 2.94 10.25
CA ILE A 63 -0.34 2.84 9.36
C ILE A 63 -0.44 3.99 8.35
N PRO A 64 0.32 5.08 8.54
CA PRO A 64 0.40 6.16 7.57
C PRO A 64 1.12 5.65 6.31
N TYR A 65 0.71 6.17 5.16
CA TYR A 65 1.41 5.87 3.91
C TYR A 65 2.77 6.57 3.84
N PHE A 66 2.81 7.84 4.24
CA PHE A 66 4.05 8.62 4.25
C PHE A 66 4.87 8.39 5.52
N MET A 67 6.19 8.56 5.41
CA MET A 67 7.14 8.27 6.49
C MET A 67 6.98 9.17 7.72
N SER A 68 6.37 10.33 7.56
CA SER A 68 6.14 11.31 8.62
C SER A 68 4.75 11.90 8.51
N GLU A 69 4.16 12.29 9.64
CA GLU A 69 2.92 13.07 9.71
C GLU A 69 3.12 14.55 9.32
N LYS A 70 4.37 14.97 9.23
CA LYS A 70 4.76 16.31 8.80
C LYS A 70 4.81 16.35 7.28
N ILE A 71 3.64 16.57 6.68
CA ILE A 71 3.41 16.55 5.24
C ILE A 71 3.32 17.99 4.72
N PHE A 72 3.82 18.20 3.53
CA PHE A 72 3.64 19.45 2.79
C PHE A 72 3.30 19.16 1.32
N PHE A 73 2.68 20.14 0.70
CA PHE A 73 2.16 20.07 -0.65
C PHE A 73 2.81 21.16 -1.49
N LEU A 74 3.16 20.83 -2.74
CA LEU A 74 3.71 21.78 -3.70
C LEU A 74 3.05 21.59 -5.05
N ASP A 75 2.73 22.71 -5.67
CA ASP A 75 2.47 22.88 -7.08
C ASP A 75 2.78 24.34 -7.48
N ASN A 76 2.68 24.64 -8.75
CA ASN A 76 3.00 25.98 -9.22
C ASN A 76 2.10 27.06 -8.61
N ASN A 77 0.81 26.74 -8.31
CA ASN A 77 -0.11 27.70 -7.70
C ASN A 77 0.29 27.98 -6.24
N ILE A 78 0.60 26.92 -5.47
CA ILE A 78 1.05 27.06 -4.08
C ILE A 78 2.32 27.92 -4.01
N ILE A 79 3.29 27.67 -4.89
CA ILE A 79 4.52 28.45 -4.92
C ILE A 79 4.25 29.91 -5.30
N HIS A 80 3.37 30.15 -6.28
CA HIS A 80 2.99 31.49 -6.66
C HIS A 80 2.33 32.26 -5.49
N THR A 81 1.41 31.63 -4.79
CA THR A 81 0.75 32.18 -3.59
C THR A 81 1.78 32.51 -2.50
N MET A 82 2.73 31.58 -2.22
CA MET A 82 3.82 31.84 -1.28
C MET A 82 4.70 33.02 -1.65
N LEU A 83 5.04 33.17 -2.93
CA LEU A 83 5.87 34.28 -3.42
C LEU A 83 5.15 35.64 -3.32
N ASN A 84 3.83 35.65 -3.39
CA ASN A 84 3.01 36.86 -3.20
C ASN A 84 2.76 37.19 -1.70
N ASN A 85 3.32 36.42 -0.76
CA ASN A 85 3.05 36.53 0.67
C ASN A 85 1.55 36.38 1.05
N GLU A 86 0.80 35.62 0.26
CA GLU A 86 -0.59 35.30 0.52
C GLU A 86 -0.68 34.03 1.39
N ASP A 87 -1.76 33.92 2.18
CA ASP A 87 -2.02 32.72 2.96
C ASP A 87 -2.31 31.51 2.07
N VAL A 88 -1.50 30.48 2.19
CA VAL A 88 -1.65 29.24 1.42
C VAL A 88 -2.70 28.37 2.10
N GLN A 89 -3.85 28.25 1.47
CA GLN A 89 -4.86 27.26 1.83
C GLN A 89 -4.72 26.06 0.89
N VAL A 90 -4.36 24.91 1.46
CA VAL A 90 -4.24 23.66 0.68
C VAL A 90 -5.47 22.80 0.97
N PRO A 91 -6.39 22.66 0.02
CA PRO A 91 -7.48 21.72 0.16
C PRO A 91 -6.94 20.30 0.06
N TYR A 92 -7.04 19.55 1.12
CA TYR A 92 -6.69 18.14 1.14
C TYR A 92 -7.82 17.32 1.76
N ASP A 93 -7.82 16.05 1.44
CA ASP A 93 -8.76 15.07 1.91
C ASP A 93 -8.01 13.82 2.37
N TYR A 94 -8.66 12.92 3.06
CA TYR A 94 -8.03 11.70 3.52
C TYR A 94 -8.99 10.50 3.49
N SER A 95 -8.44 9.30 3.56
CA SER A 95 -9.21 8.07 3.72
C SER A 95 -8.54 7.16 4.73
N ILE A 96 -9.36 6.50 5.53
CA ILE A 96 -8.92 5.43 6.40
C ILE A 96 -9.37 4.11 5.80
N MET A 97 -8.42 3.34 5.29
CA MET A 97 -8.66 2.05 4.69
C MET A 97 -8.65 0.98 5.78
N LEU A 98 -9.69 0.16 5.83
CA LEU A 98 -9.82 -0.88 6.84
C LEU A 98 -9.22 -2.19 6.34
N ASP A 99 -8.38 -2.81 7.15
CA ASP A 99 -7.99 -4.21 6.98
C ASP A 99 -9.22 -5.12 7.14
N THR A 100 -9.26 -6.23 6.40
CA THR A 100 -10.35 -7.23 6.49
C THR A 100 -10.55 -7.74 7.93
N ASN A 101 -9.49 -7.84 8.72
CA ASN A 101 -9.59 -8.21 10.13
C ASN A 101 -10.38 -7.19 10.95
N TYR A 102 -10.23 -5.90 10.64
CA TYR A 102 -10.97 -4.84 11.30
C TYR A 102 -12.47 -4.91 11.03
N THR A 103 -12.86 -5.18 9.80
CA THR A 103 -14.27 -5.34 9.47
C THR A 103 -14.89 -6.52 10.22
N SER A 104 -14.12 -7.56 10.48
CA SER A 104 -14.54 -8.69 11.32
C SER A 104 -14.76 -8.28 12.79
N TYR A 105 -13.94 -7.40 13.34
CA TYR A 105 -14.14 -6.87 14.69
C TYR A 105 -15.39 -5.99 14.78
N ILE A 106 -15.65 -5.17 13.77
CA ILE A 106 -16.89 -4.39 13.66
C ILE A 106 -18.10 -5.33 13.71
N LYS A 107 -18.10 -6.38 12.88
CA LYS A 107 -19.15 -7.40 12.89
C LYS A 107 -19.34 -8.04 14.26
N TRP A 108 -18.27 -8.41 14.94
CA TRP A 108 -18.34 -9.02 16.26
C TRP A 108 -18.91 -8.07 17.32
N PHE A 109 -18.50 -6.81 17.29
CA PHE A 109 -19.04 -5.76 18.17
C PHE A 109 -20.54 -5.60 17.96
N LEU A 110 -21.01 -5.43 16.73
CA LEU A 110 -22.42 -5.25 16.41
C LEU A 110 -23.27 -6.47 16.79
N ASN A 111 -22.67 -7.65 16.84
CA ASN A 111 -23.31 -8.89 17.32
C ASN A 111 -23.18 -9.10 18.84
N GLY A 112 -22.86 -8.07 19.61
CA GLY A 112 -22.81 -8.12 21.08
C GLY A 112 -21.61 -8.90 21.66
N ARG A 113 -20.59 -9.22 20.86
CA ARG A 113 -19.36 -9.83 21.38
C ARG A 113 -18.50 -8.73 21.96
N ASN A 114 -18.12 -8.89 23.21
CA ASN A 114 -17.27 -7.94 23.92
C ASN A 114 -15.93 -7.78 23.16
N GLN A 115 -15.70 -6.62 22.58
CA GLN A 115 -14.46 -6.28 21.90
C GLN A 115 -13.79 -5.15 22.66
N PRO A 116 -12.71 -5.43 23.39
CA PRO A 116 -12.07 -4.43 24.23
C PRO A 116 -11.44 -3.33 23.38
N HIS A 117 -11.42 -2.11 23.91
CA HIS A 117 -10.56 -0.96 23.63
C HIS A 117 -10.41 -0.48 22.16
N LEU A 118 -10.56 -1.35 21.19
CA LEU A 118 -10.25 -1.09 19.78
C LEU A 118 -11.37 -0.35 19.06
N LEU A 119 -12.62 -0.60 19.48
CA LEU A 119 -13.79 -0.06 18.84
C LEU A 119 -14.21 1.29 19.45
N GLU A 120 -13.88 1.54 20.71
CA GLU A 120 -14.13 2.83 21.35
C GLU A 120 -13.40 3.95 20.60
N ASN A 121 -12.19 3.68 20.16
CA ASN A 121 -11.40 4.59 19.36
C ASN A 121 -11.92 4.75 17.93
N TYR A 122 -12.55 3.71 17.37
CA TYR A 122 -13.25 3.79 16.08
C TYR A 122 -14.52 4.62 16.15
N MET A 123 -15.28 4.50 17.21
CA MET A 123 -16.47 5.32 17.41
C MET A 123 -16.12 6.80 17.34
N ASN A 124 -14.99 7.20 17.91
CA ASN A 124 -14.49 8.56 17.86
C ASN A 124 -14.05 8.98 16.45
N LEU A 125 -13.46 8.07 15.66
CA LEU A 125 -13.12 8.30 14.26
C LEU A 125 -14.33 8.51 13.37
N PHE A 126 -15.36 7.67 13.55
CA PHE A 126 -16.60 7.77 12.79
C PHE A 126 -17.47 8.95 13.21
N SER A 127 -17.21 9.58 14.37
CA SER A 127 -17.98 10.72 14.87
C SER A 127 -17.60 12.04 14.26
N SER A 128 -16.45 12.15 13.63
CA SER A 128 -15.97 13.42 13.08
C SER A 128 -16.71 13.87 11.82
N GLY A 129 -17.50 13.01 11.20
CA GLY A 129 -18.25 13.31 9.97
C GLY A 129 -17.38 13.44 8.70
N GLU A 130 -16.08 13.26 8.84
CA GLU A 130 -15.10 13.37 7.74
C GLU A 130 -14.63 12.00 7.22
N ASP A 131 -15.32 10.95 7.61
CA ASP A 131 -14.85 9.57 7.47
C ASP A 131 -15.06 9.03 6.06
N LYS A 132 -13.97 8.77 5.38
CA LYS A 132 -13.96 8.09 4.09
C LYS A 132 -13.34 6.72 4.26
N PHE A 133 -14.15 5.69 4.29
CA PHE A 133 -13.69 4.32 4.48
C PHE A 133 -13.68 3.53 3.18
N THR A 134 -12.58 2.83 2.95
CA THR A 134 -12.44 1.91 1.84
C THR A 134 -12.00 0.56 2.36
N VAL A 135 -12.68 -0.52 1.99
CA VAL A 135 -12.26 -1.89 2.30
C VAL A 135 -11.14 -2.28 1.35
N SER A 136 -10.01 -2.68 1.91
CA SER A 136 -8.76 -2.88 1.16
C SER A 136 -8.74 -4.06 0.19
N ASN A 137 -9.67 -5.02 0.33
CA ASN A 137 -9.71 -6.21 -0.54
C ASN A 137 -11.10 -6.44 -1.15
N PRO A 138 -11.38 -5.94 -2.35
CA PRO A 138 -12.69 -6.06 -2.99
C PRO A 138 -13.03 -7.46 -3.52
N LYS A 139 -12.08 -8.40 -3.53
CA LYS A 139 -12.29 -9.75 -4.09
C LYS A 139 -12.83 -10.81 -3.12
N HIS A 140 -12.85 -10.53 -1.83
CA HIS A 140 -13.29 -11.53 -0.86
C HIS A 140 -14.82 -11.70 -0.91
N LEU A 141 -15.31 -12.95 -0.88
CA LEU A 141 -16.76 -13.26 -0.73
C LEU A 141 -17.36 -12.60 0.52
N ALA A 142 -16.51 -12.37 1.55
CA ALA A 142 -16.86 -11.63 2.75
C ALA A 142 -17.00 -10.10 2.53
N VAL A 143 -16.69 -9.57 1.35
CA VAL A 143 -16.73 -8.12 1.10
C VAL A 143 -18.12 -7.55 1.30
N TYR A 144 -19.16 -8.20 0.77
CA TYR A 144 -20.54 -7.75 0.97
C TYR A 144 -20.89 -7.66 2.44
N GLU A 145 -20.66 -8.73 3.18
CA GLU A 145 -20.96 -8.81 4.60
C GLU A 145 -20.16 -7.77 5.41
N ASN A 146 -18.88 -7.64 5.11
CA ASN A 146 -18.02 -6.64 5.74
C ASN A 146 -18.51 -5.20 5.47
N LEU A 147 -18.84 -4.86 4.24
CA LEU A 147 -19.38 -3.55 3.88
C LEU A 147 -20.72 -3.28 4.57
N TYR A 148 -21.60 -4.26 4.64
CA TYR A 148 -22.87 -4.14 5.34
C TYR A 148 -22.68 -3.79 6.82
N TYR A 149 -21.78 -4.50 7.51
CA TYR A 149 -21.48 -4.19 8.91
C TYR A 149 -20.78 -2.84 9.09
N VAL A 150 -19.94 -2.42 8.15
CA VAL A 150 -19.35 -1.07 8.16
C VAL A 150 -20.43 0.00 7.99
N GLU A 151 -21.39 -0.18 7.07
CA GLU A 151 -22.51 0.76 6.90
C GLU A 151 -23.38 0.86 8.16
N LEU A 152 -23.70 -0.27 8.80
CA LEU A 152 -24.40 -0.25 10.09
C LEU A 152 -23.60 0.46 11.18
N PHE A 153 -22.31 0.15 11.28
CA PHE A 153 -21.43 0.75 12.28
C PHE A 153 -21.35 2.28 12.14
N LYS A 154 -21.20 2.77 10.92
CA LYS A 154 -21.19 4.22 10.61
C LYS A 154 -22.50 4.92 11.00
N SER A 155 -23.59 4.18 11.04
CA SER A 155 -24.91 4.70 11.38
C SER A 155 -25.28 4.65 12.88
N ILE A 156 -24.36 4.20 13.74
CA ILE A 156 -24.61 4.16 15.18
C ILE A 156 -24.85 5.58 15.71
N ASP A 157 -25.95 5.77 16.47
CA ASP A 157 -26.17 6.97 17.24
C ASP A 157 -25.20 7.03 18.43
N GLN A 158 -24.13 7.76 18.25
CA GLN A 158 -23.06 7.80 19.23
C GLN A 158 -23.44 8.45 20.55
N LYS A 159 -24.31 9.47 20.53
CA LYS A 159 -24.77 10.09 21.76
C LYS A 159 -25.49 9.06 22.63
N LYS A 160 -26.41 8.33 22.02
CA LYS A 160 -27.15 7.27 22.73
C LYS A 160 -26.28 6.11 23.16
N TYR A 161 -25.27 5.76 22.34
CA TYR A 161 -24.33 4.72 22.73
C TYR A 161 -23.51 5.14 23.96
N VAL A 162 -22.98 6.36 23.98
CA VAL A 162 -22.20 6.89 25.12
C VAL A 162 -23.09 7.04 26.37
N GLU A 163 -24.33 7.53 26.22
CA GLU A 163 -25.23 7.78 27.36
C GLU A 163 -25.80 6.48 27.93
N CYS A 164 -26.16 5.53 27.11
CA CYS A 164 -26.99 4.39 27.51
C CYS A 164 -26.31 3.02 27.23
N ASN A 165 -25.16 2.96 26.62
CA ASN A 165 -24.50 1.74 26.14
C ASN A 165 -25.42 0.85 25.26
N LYS A 166 -26.30 1.52 24.46
CA LYS A 166 -27.24 0.86 23.56
C LYS A 166 -26.86 1.15 22.11
N LEU A 167 -26.85 0.12 21.29
CA LEU A 167 -26.68 0.26 19.85
C LEU A 167 -28.03 0.68 19.24
N GLU A 168 -28.13 1.94 18.85
CA GLU A 168 -29.21 2.45 18.01
C GLU A 168 -28.61 2.98 16.71
N TYR A 169 -29.31 2.77 15.62
CA TYR A 169 -28.82 3.12 14.29
C TYR A 169 -29.63 4.26 13.69
N THR A 170 -28.99 5.18 13.00
CA THR A 170 -29.64 6.30 12.30
C THR A 170 -30.24 5.86 10.96
N ILE A 171 -29.89 4.68 10.46
CA ILE A 171 -30.47 4.06 9.26
C ILE A 171 -31.06 2.69 9.60
N SER A 172 -32.00 2.23 8.78
CA SER A 172 -32.53 0.88 8.85
C SER A 172 -31.55 -0.16 8.29
N GLU A 173 -31.71 -1.43 8.68
CA GLU A 173 -30.93 -2.52 8.09
C GLU A 173 -31.14 -2.63 6.56
N ASN A 174 -32.35 -2.36 6.10
CA ASN A 174 -32.67 -2.37 4.66
C ASN A 174 -31.89 -1.27 3.92
N GLU A 175 -31.79 -0.10 4.50
CA GLU A 175 -31.03 1.02 3.95
C GLU A 175 -29.51 0.72 3.94
N ALA A 176 -28.99 0.11 5.01
CA ALA A 176 -27.61 -0.36 5.04
C ALA A 176 -27.33 -1.39 3.93
N ARG A 177 -28.27 -2.32 3.66
CA ARG A 177 -28.16 -3.28 2.54
C ARG A 177 -28.17 -2.57 1.20
N GLN A 178 -29.09 -1.61 0.98
CA GLN A 178 -29.15 -0.84 -0.27
C GLN A 178 -27.87 -0.03 -0.51
N ASN A 179 -27.30 0.58 0.53
CA ASN A 179 -26.02 1.26 0.44
C ASN A 179 -24.89 0.29 0.05
N THR A 180 -24.86 -0.89 0.68
CA THR A 180 -23.89 -1.95 0.35
C THR A 180 -24.03 -2.40 -1.09
N ASP A 181 -25.25 -2.67 -1.57
CA ASP A 181 -25.52 -3.05 -2.95
C ASP A 181 -25.03 -1.98 -3.92
N ARG A 182 -25.26 -0.70 -3.60
CA ARG A 182 -24.77 0.42 -4.42
C ARG A 182 -23.25 0.44 -4.49
N ILE A 183 -22.55 0.29 -3.36
CA ILE A 183 -21.09 0.28 -3.31
C ILE A 183 -20.53 -0.91 -4.10
N ILE A 184 -21.08 -2.11 -3.91
CA ILE A 184 -20.67 -3.31 -4.65
C ILE A 184 -20.90 -3.11 -6.16
N SER A 185 -22.05 -2.55 -6.56
CA SER A 185 -22.35 -2.29 -7.96
C SER A 185 -21.34 -1.34 -8.61
N LEU A 186 -20.86 -0.34 -7.86
CA LEU A 186 -19.80 0.56 -8.31
C LEU A 186 -18.48 -0.16 -8.59
N PHE A 187 -18.11 -1.16 -7.77
CA PHE A 187 -16.88 -1.94 -8.01
C PHE A 187 -16.91 -2.77 -9.29
N TYR A 188 -18.10 -3.17 -9.75
CA TYR A 188 -18.26 -4.02 -10.93
C TYR A 188 -18.71 -3.24 -12.18
N SER A 189 -18.84 -1.92 -12.11
CA SER A 189 -19.29 -1.07 -13.21
C SER A 189 -18.15 -0.23 -13.80
N GLY A 190 -18.11 -0.12 -15.13
CA GLY A 190 -17.24 0.82 -15.86
C GLY A 190 -15.77 0.77 -15.46
N ASN A 191 -15.18 1.94 -15.24
CA ASN A 191 -13.75 2.10 -14.91
C ASN A 191 -13.34 1.41 -13.60
N SER A 192 -14.24 1.23 -12.65
CA SER A 192 -13.95 0.55 -11.39
C SER A 192 -13.63 -0.93 -11.60
N LYS A 193 -14.25 -1.58 -12.60
CA LYS A 193 -13.92 -2.97 -12.97
C LYS A 193 -12.49 -3.09 -13.50
N GLU A 194 -12.05 -2.12 -14.29
CA GLU A 194 -10.68 -2.10 -14.81
C GLU A 194 -9.67 -1.92 -13.69
N ILE A 195 -9.97 -1.05 -12.73
CA ILE A 195 -9.16 -0.84 -11.54
C ILE A 195 -9.07 -2.12 -10.71
N LEU A 196 -10.22 -2.79 -10.50
CA LEU A 196 -10.25 -4.06 -9.80
C LEU A 196 -9.39 -5.11 -10.51
N ASN A 197 -9.48 -5.22 -11.84
CA ASN A 197 -8.64 -6.13 -12.61
C ASN A 197 -7.15 -5.81 -12.44
N LYS A 198 -6.74 -4.53 -12.44
CA LYS A 198 -5.35 -4.13 -12.18
C LYS A 198 -4.86 -4.61 -10.81
N PHE A 199 -5.67 -4.51 -9.77
CA PHE A 199 -5.30 -5.03 -8.44
C PHE A 199 -5.21 -6.56 -8.41
N ILE A 200 -6.05 -7.22 -9.18
CA ILE A 200 -6.00 -8.68 -9.33
C ILE A 200 -4.69 -9.11 -10.01
N ASP A 201 -4.33 -8.46 -11.11
CA ASP A 201 -3.09 -8.75 -11.85
C ASP A 201 -1.85 -8.45 -10.99
N LEU A 202 -1.90 -7.34 -10.26
CA LEU A 202 -0.88 -6.98 -9.28
C LEU A 202 -0.72 -8.06 -8.19
N HIS A 203 -1.83 -8.53 -7.61
CA HIS A 203 -1.83 -9.61 -6.62
C HIS A 203 -1.23 -10.91 -7.16
N GLN A 204 -1.54 -11.23 -8.40
CA GLN A 204 -1.07 -12.45 -9.04
C GLN A 204 0.43 -12.40 -9.28
N SER A 205 0.94 -11.29 -9.79
CA SER A 205 2.37 -11.07 -10.00
C SER A 205 3.13 -11.04 -8.66
N MET A 206 2.53 -10.44 -7.63
CA MET A 206 3.07 -10.45 -6.28
C MET A 206 3.13 -11.86 -5.69
N THR A 207 2.10 -12.66 -5.90
CA THR A 207 2.08 -14.08 -5.49
C THR A 207 3.25 -14.85 -6.12
N LEU A 208 3.49 -14.68 -7.42
CA LEU A 208 4.63 -15.31 -8.11
C LEU A 208 5.97 -14.83 -7.56
N LEU A 209 6.14 -13.53 -7.32
CA LEU A 209 7.37 -12.99 -6.72
C LEU A 209 7.65 -13.61 -5.35
N LEU A 210 6.64 -13.68 -4.48
CA LEU A 210 6.78 -14.25 -3.14
C LEU A 210 7.15 -15.75 -3.20
N ILE A 211 6.51 -16.53 -4.08
CA ILE A 211 6.89 -17.93 -4.31
C ILE A 211 8.37 -18.02 -4.69
N GLY A 212 8.84 -17.18 -5.63
CA GLY A 212 10.24 -17.14 -6.04
C GLY A 212 11.20 -16.82 -4.91
N ILE A 213 10.86 -15.88 -4.04
CA ILE A 213 11.67 -15.52 -2.86
C ILE A 213 11.86 -16.76 -1.96
N TRP A 214 10.79 -17.48 -1.65
CA TRP A 214 10.88 -18.67 -0.79
C TRP A 214 11.53 -19.87 -1.49
N GLN A 215 11.28 -20.10 -2.78
CA GLN A 215 11.99 -21.14 -3.54
C GLN A 215 13.52 -20.93 -3.48
N ILE A 216 13.96 -19.68 -3.67
CA ILE A 216 15.38 -19.33 -3.67
C ILE A 216 15.93 -19.39 -2.23
N GLN A 217 15.21 -18.89 -1.25
CA GLN A 217 15.65 -18.91 0.15
C GLN A 217 15.85 -20.32 0.66
N PHE A 218 14.88 -21.20 0.44
CA PHE A 218 14.91 -22.56 0.98
C PHE A 218 15.61 -23.59 0.07
N GLY A 219 15.63 -23.35 -1.24
CA GLY A 219 16.26 -24.22 -2.23
C GLY A 219 17.75 -23.97 -2.44
N SER A 220 18.34 -22.92 -1.84
CA SER A 220 19.73 -22.56 -2.09
C SER A 220 20.48 -22.24 -0.78
N LYS A 221 21.69 -22.81 -0.65
CA LYS A 221 22.65 -22.46 0.43
C LYS A 221 23.59 -21.31 0.06
N ALA A 222 23.40 -20.69 -1.10
CA ALA A 222 24.25 -19.60 -1.58
C ALA A 222 24.16 -18.36 -0.67
N SER A 223 25.12 -17.44 -0.79
CA SER A 223 25.09 -16.15 -0.13
C SER A 223 23.84 -15.33 -0.55
N ALA A 224 23.43 -14.38 0.27
CA ALA A 224 22.30 -13.49 -0.03
C ALA A 224 22.46 -12.79 -1.38
N LYS A 225 23.66 -12.30 -1.70
CA LYS A 225 24.00 -11.72 -3.01
C LYS A 225 23.68 -12.68 -4.17
N ASN A 226 24.14 -13.92 -4.08
CA ASN A 226 23.92 -14.92 -5.14
C ASN A 226 22.45 -15.39 -5.19
N LYS A 227 21.76 -15.45 -4.06
CA LYS A 227 20.31 -15.65 -4.01
C LYS A 227 19.57 -14.51 -4.70
N MET A 228 19.98 -13.25 -4.45
CA MET A 228 19.38 -12.09 -5.08
C MET A 228 19.59 -12.08 -6.60
N LYS A 229 20.76 -12.46 -7.10
CA LYS A 229 20.99 -12.65 -8.55
C LYS A 229 20.01 -13.67 -9.16
N LYS A 230 19.75 -14.77 -8.46
CA LYS A 230 18.74 -15.74 -8.91
C LYS A 230 17.34 -15.13 -8.90
N LEU A 231 17.03 -14.26 -7.93
CA LEU A 231 15.73 -13.59 -7.86
C LEU A 231 15.56 -12.57 -9.00
N PHE A 232 16.59 -11.80 -9.37
CA PHE A 232 16.55 -10.95 -10.56
C PHE A 232 16.23 -11.76 -11.83
N LYS A 233 16.89 -12.91 -11.99
CA LYS A 233 16.58 -13.81 -13.10
C LYS A 233 15.16 -14.37 -13.03
N TYR A 234 14.70 -14.76 -11.85
CA TYR A 234 13.32 -15.24 -11.65
C TYR A 234 12.28 -14.17 -12.00
N VAL A 235 12.55 -12.90 -11.66
CA VAL A 235 11.70 -11.78 -12.04
C VAL A 235 11.61 -11.63 -13.56
N ILE A 236 12.75 -11.73 -14.27
CA ILE A 236 12.79 -11.65 -15.74
C ILE A 236 12.00 -12.80 -16.38
N ASP A 237 12.21 -14.03 -15.88
CA ASP A 237 11.76 -15.25 -16.56
C ASP A 237 10.36 -15.71 -16.12
N LYS A 238 9.85 -15.25 -14.96
CA LYS A 238 8.62 -15.78 -14.35
C LYS A 238 7.62 -14.73 -13.88
N VAL A 239 8.07 -13.57 -13.40
CA VAL A 239 7.15 -12.55 -12.88
C VAL A 239 6.80 -11.51 -13.93
N GLY A 240 7.79 -11.05 -14.70
CA GLY A 240 7.64 -10.03 -15.73
C GLY A 240 7.69 -8.59 -15.19
N ILE A 241 7.26 -8.35 -13.96
CA ILE A 241 7.25 -7.02 -13.33
C ILE A 241 8.38 -6.92 -12.31
N PHE A 242 9.09 -5.80 -12.34
CA PHE A 242 10.09 -5.45 -11.33
C PHE A 242 9.46 -4.57 -10.25
N TYR A 243 9.29 -5.11 -9.06
CA TYR A 243 8.75 -4.41 -7.91
C TYR A 243 9.89 -3.94 -7.01
N GLU A 244 10.33 -2.71 -7.22
CA GLU A 244 11.53 -2.15 -6.59
C GLU A 244 11.52 -2.25 -5.06
N ARG A 245 10.42 -1.85 -4.42
CA ARG A 245 10.21 -1.95 -2.97
C ARG A 245 10.36 -3.38 -2.48
N GLU A 246 9.65 -4.28 -3.12
CA GLU A 246 9.59 -5.69 -2.75
C GLU A 246 10.93 -6.39 -2.99
N MET A 247 11.71 -5.96 -3.96
CA MET A 247 13.08 -6.46 -4.19
C MET A 247 14.05 -5.99 -3.11
N VAL A 248 13.91 -4.76 -2.59
CA VAL A 248 14.67 -4.29 -1.42
C VAL A 248 14.31 -5.12 -0.18
N ILE A 249 13.02 -5.35 0.05
CA ILE A 249 12.52 -6.18 1.16
C ILE A 249 13.02 -7.62 1.02
N ALA A 250 12.99 -8.18 -0.19
CA ALA A 250 13.50 -9.52 -0.48
C ALA A 250 15.00 -9.65 -0.16
N LEU A 251 15.82 -8.67 -0.53
CA LEU A 251 17.24 -8.71 -0.21
C LEU A 251 17.47 -8.68 1.32
N ARG A 252 16.77 -7.83 2.06
CA ARG A 252 16.84 -7.82 3.53
C ARG A 252 16.45 -9.18 4.13
N TYR A 253 15.41 -9.81 3.61
CA TYR A 253 15.01 -11.15 4.04
C TYR A 253 16.04 -12.24 3.69
N LEU A 254 16.66 -12.16 2.51
CA LEU A 254 17.70 -13.09 2.10
C LEU A 254 19.00 -12.93 2.88
N GLU A 255 19.29 -11.73 3.39
CA GLU A 255 20.41 -11.44 4.29
C GLU A 255 20.14 -11.92 5.71
N ASP A 256 18.96 -11.60 6.23
CA ASP A 256 18.50 -12.03 7.55
C ASP A 256 16.98 -12.29 7.52
N THR A 257 16.60 -13.55 7.68
CA THR A 257 15.19 -13.92 7.67
C THR A 257 14.38 -13.26 8.78
N LYS A 258 15.01 -12.88 9.89
CA LYS A 258 14.35 -12.19 11.00
C LYS A 258 14.01 -10.74 10.66
N ALA A 259 14.69 -10.15 9.69
CA ALA A 259 14.46 -8.75 9.28
C ALA A 259 13.07 -8.51 8.66
N VAL A 260 12.42 -9.55 8.16
CA VAL A 260 11.09 -9.46 7.53
C VAL A 260 10.15 -10.49 8.12
N SER A 261 9.53 -10.15 9.24
CA SER A 261 8.66 -11.06 10.02
C SER A 261 7.47 -11.61 9.21
N MET A 262 6.96 -10.84 8.24
CA MET A 262 5.88 -11.25 7.35
C MET A 262 6.26 -12.45 6.49
N LEU A 263 7.45 -12.48 5.93
CA LEU A 263 7.93 -13.59 5.11
C LEU A 263 8.21 -14.86 5.92
N ASN A 264 8.36 -14.76 7.23
CA ASN A 264 8.51 -15.93 8.12
C ASN A 264 7.18 -16.65 8.40
N LYS A 265 6.05 -16.17 7.89
CA LYS A 265 4.79 -16.92 7.88
C LYS A 265 4.90 -18.25 7.09
N ILE A 266 5.85 -18.33 6.12
CA ILE A 266 6.25 -19.56 5.43
C ILE A 266 7.64 -19.95 5.93
N ASN A 267 7.81 -21.15 6.47
CA ASN A 267 9.08 -21.66 6.97
C ASN A 267 9.30 -23.12 6.63
N LYS A 268 10.57 -23.52 6.55
CA LYS A 268 10.97 -24.91 6.33
C LYS A 268 10.74 -25.71 7.61
N GLY A 269 10.11 -26.89 7.48
CA GLY A 269 9.82 -27.75 8.63
C GLY A 269 8.59 -27.33 9.45
N GLY A 270 7.81 -26.34 8.99
CA GLY A 270 6.49 -26.03 9.53
C GLY A 270 5.46 -27.14 9.28
N LYS A 271 4.22 -27.01 9.85
CA LYS A 271 3.12 -27.94 9.56
C LYS A 271 3.08 -28.23 8.06
N SER A 272 3.09 -29.50 7.68
CA SER A 272 3.03 -29.94 6.29
C SER A 272 1.70 -29.48 5.67
N LEU A 273 1.72 -28.26 5.11
CA LEU A 273 0.60 -27.74 4.31
C LEU A 273 0.53 -28.54 3.02
N ASN A 274 -0.66 -28.87 2.55
CA ASN A 274 -0.82 -29.33 1.18
C ASN A 274 -0.61 -28.18 0.19
N GLN A 275 -0.51 -28.48 -1.11
CA GLN A 275 -0.23 -27.44 -2.13
C GLN A 275 -1.30 -26.33 -2.18
N LYS A 276 -2.58 -26.69 -1.97
CA LYS A 276 -3.69 -25.72 -1.97
C LYS A 276 -3.60 -24.79 -0.77
N GLU A 277 -3.43 -25.34 0.43
CA GLU A 277 -3.25 -24.54 1.65
C GLU A 277 -2.01 -23.63 1.59
N LEU A 278 -0.93 -24.14 1.00
CA LEU A 278 0.29 -23.34 0.80
C LEU A 278 0.02 -22.16 -0.16
N LEU A 279 -0.68 -22.41 -1.27
CA LEU A 279 -1.04 -21.36 -2.22
C LEU A 279 -1.95 -20.31 -1.57
N GLU A 280 -3.00 -20.71 -0.90
CA GLU A 280 -3.91 -19.80 -0.18
C GLU A 280 -3.15 -18.94 0.84
N LYS A 281 -2.21 -19.52 1.55
CA LYS A 281 -1.37 -18.78 2.52
C LYS A 281 -0.46 -17.77 1.84
N VAL A 282 0.14 -18.13 0.71
CA VAL A 282 0.98 -17.22 -0.09
C VAL A 282 0.13 -16.08 -0.66
N GLU A 283 -1.04 -16.38 -1.20
CA GLU A 283 -1.98 -15.39 -1.74
C GLU A 283 -2.45 -14.40 -0.67
N ASN A 284 -2.70 -14.86 0.55
CA ASN A 284 -3.02 -13.97 1.68
C ASN A 284 -1.84 -13.03 2.03
N ILE A 285 -0.60 -13.54 2.02
CA ILE A 285 0.57 -12.68 2.24
C ILE A 285 0.77 -11.70 1.07
N ALA A 286 0.48 -12.11 -0.16
CA ALA A 286 0.55 -11.22 -1.32
C ALA A 286 -0.41 -10.04 -1.19
N TRP A 287 -1.60 -10.22 -0.62
CA TRP A 287 -2.50 -9.10 -0.30
C TRP A 287 -1.88 -8.10 0.67
N ASP A 288 -1.19 -8.57 1.71
CA ASP A 288 -0.47 -7.69 2.65
C ASP A 288 0.59 -6.84 1.94
N PHE A 289 1.30 -7.41 0.95
CA PHE A 289 2.29 -6.70 0.15
C PHE A 289 1.69 -5.67 -0.82
N ILE A 290 0.42 -5.83 -1.19
CA ILE A 290 -0.26 -4.91 -2.11
C ILE A 290 -0.83 -3.69 -1.39
N VAL A 291 -1.09 -3.75 -0.09
CA VAL A 291 -1.67 -2.63 0.67
C VAL A 291 -1.04 -1.28 0.33
N PRO A 292 0.30 -1.11 0.31
CA PRO A 292 0.90 0.16 -0.08
C PRO A 292 0.54 0.62 -1.50
N ARG A 293 0.36 -0.32 -2.44
CA ARG A 293 -0.03 0.00 -3.84
C ARG A 293 -1.47 0.47 -3.93
N VAL A 294 -2.35 -0.10 -3.12
CA VAL A 294 -3.74 0.36 -3.00
C VAL A 294 -3.78 1.77 -2.40
N MET A 295 -2.96 2.03 -1.38
CA MET A 295 -2.82 3.37 -0.81
C MET A 295 -2.30 4.38 -1.85
N GLU A 296 -1.29 4.03 -2.63
CA GLU A 296 -0.76 4.84 -3.75
C GLU A 296 -1.84 5.19 -4.77
N PHE A 297 -2.64 4.21 -5.14
CA PHE A 297 -3.75 4.44 -6.06
C PHE A 297 -4.75 5.47 -5.50
N HIS A 298 -5.09 5.39 -4.22
CA HIS A 298 -6.01 6.34 -3.59
C HIS A 298 -5.45 7.77 -3.54
N VAL A 299 -4.14 7.94 -3.39
CA VAL A 299 -3.51 9.28 -3.49
C VAL A 299 -3.77 9.91 -4.86
N ASN A 300 -3.80 9.09 -5.93
CA ASN A 300 -3.94 9.55 -7.31
C ASN A 300 -5.39 9.77 -7.78
N THR A 301 -6.39 9.19 -7.11
CA THR A 301 -7.77 9.18 -7.63
C THR A 301 -8.51 10.51 -7.49
N ASN A 302 -8.04 11.43 -6.67
CA ASN A 302 -8.74 12.69 -6.42
C ASN A 302 -8.17 13.83 -7.28
N LYS A 303 -8.70 14.00 -8.50
CA LYS A 303 -8.12 14.87 -9.56
C LYS A 303 -8.55 16.34 -9.52
N LYS A 304 -9.51 16.71 -8.67
CA LYS A 304 -10.01 18.09 -8.64
C LYS A 304 -9.33 18.94 -7.54
N TYR A 305 -8.07 19.30 -7.75
CA TYR A 305 -7.37 20.32 -6.95
C TYR A 305 -7.19 20.01 -5.45
N SER A 306 -7.56 18.85 -4.97
CA SER A 306 -7.32 18.41 -3.60
C SER A 306 -6.20 17.38 -3.54
N TYR A 307 -5.36 17.51 -2.55
CA TYR A 307 -4.40 16.48 -2.19
C TYR A 307 -5.10 15.43 -1.33
N PHE A 308 -4.62 14.20 -1.39
CA PHE A 308 -5.25 13.09 -0.69
C PHE A 308 -4.24 12.30 0.13
N ILE A 309 -4.57 12.00 1.38
CA ILE A 309 -3.69 11.27 2.30
C ILE A 309 -4.36 9.96 2.71
N PRO A 310 -3.85 8.80 2.30
CA PRO A 310 -4.38 7.52 2.73
C PRO A 310 -3.75 7.06 4.05
N PHE A 311 -4.59 6.50 4.90
CA PHE A 311 -4.22 5.75 6.09
C PHE A 311 -4.69 4.32 5.95
N PHE A 312 -3.99 3.41 6.57
CA PHE A 312 -4.42 2.02 6.69
C PHE A 312 -4.55 1.64 8.15
N LEU A 313 -5.58 0.91 8.48
CA LEU A 313 -5.91 0.53 9.83
C LEU A 313 -5.87 -0.98 9.97
N SER A 314 -4.90 -1.49 10.71
CA SER A 314 -4.67 -2.91 10.90
C SER A 314 -4.04 -3.23 12.26
N HIS A 315 -4.49 -4.32 12.87
CA HIS A 315 -3.84 -4.92 14.04
C HIS A 315 -2.66 -5.83 13.68
N ASP A 316 -2.41 -6.10 12.40
CA ASP A 316 -1.29 -6.95 12.02
C ASP A 316 0.03 -6.20 12.18
N LYS A 317 0.69 -6.46 13.32
CA LYS A 317 2.02 -5.87 13.62
C LYS A 317 3.04 -6.18 12.53
N LYS A 318 2.94 -7.35 11.88
CA LYS A 318 3.87 -7.74 10.81
C LYS A 318 3.63 -6.92 9.54
N LEU A 319 2.37 -6.56 9.26
CA LEU A 319 2.05 -5.66 8.15
C LEU A 319 2.58 -4.25 8.43
N LYS A 320 2.42 -3.75 9.65
CA LYS A 320 2.99 -2.46 10.07
C LYS A 320 4.52 -2.44 9.94
N GLU A 321 5.19 -3.50 10.37
CA GLU A 321 6.64 -3.68 10.20
C GLU A 321 7.01 -3.73 8.71
N LEU A 322 6.27 -4.45 7.88
CA LEU A 322 6.49 -4.57 6.44
C LEU A 322 6.46 -3.20 5.74
N ILE A 323 5.43 -2.40 6.02
CA ILE A 323 5.28 -1.06 5.41
C ILE A 323 6.43 -0.14 5.83
N LYS A 324 6.89 -0.22 7.06
CA LYS A 324 8.03 0.56 7.58
C LYS A 324 9.38 0.16 6.99
N LEU A 325 9.51 -1.02 6.38
CA LEU A 325 10.77 -1.44 5.75
C LEU A 325 11.13 -0.62 4.52
N PHE A 326 10.15 0.04 3.89
CA PHE A 326 10.37 0.90 2.74
C PHE A 326 9.50 2.16 2.89
N ASN A 327 10.04 3.13 3.60
CA ASN A 327 9.33 4.37 3.90
C ASN A 327 9.17 5.24 2.66
N ILE A 328 7.93 5.63 2.37
CA ILE A 328 7.62 6.57 1.31
C ILE A 328 7.78 7.98 1.84
N LYS A 329 8.67 8.73 1.21
CA LYS A 329 8.97 10.11 1.53
C LYS A 329 8.00 11.07 0.85
N GLY A 330 7.57 10.73 -0.36
CA GLY A 330 6.64 11.55 -1.09
C GLY A 330 6.12 10.89 -2.35
N MET A 331 5.28 11.62 -3.05
CA MET A 331 4.68 11.20 -4.30
C MET A 331 4.55 12.40 -5.24
N LEU A 332 5.02 12.21 -6.47
CA LEU A 332 4.80 13.13 -7.57
C LEU A 332 3.58 12.65 -8.38
N LEU A 333 2.59 13.50 -8.56
CA LEU A 333 1.33 13.21 -9.21
C LEU A 333 1.20 14.03 -10.49
N HIS A 334 0.78 13.42 -11.60
CA HIS A 334 0.45 14.14 -12.81
C HIS A 334 -1.05 14.48 -12.83
N ARG A 335 -1.41 15.78 -12.85
CA ARG A 335 -2.81 16.23 -12.72
C ARG A 335 -3.77 15.71 -13.80
N LYS A 336 -3.29 15.58 -15.04
CA LYS A 336 -4.12 15.23 -16.22
C LYS A 336 -4.08 13.77 -16.57
N LYS A 337 -3.10 13.01 -16.06
CA LYS A 337 -2.91 11.61 -16.35
C LYS A 337 -3.05 10.79 -15.06
N ASP A 338 -3.36 9.51 -15.20
CA ASP A 338 -3.33 8.56 -14.09
C ASP A 338 -1.90 8.08 -13.81
N GLU A 339 -0.95 9.03 -13.76
CA GLU A 339 0.46 8.75 -13.53
C GLU A 339 0.88 9.31 -12.18
N TYR A 340 1.52 8.49 -11.39
CA TYR A 340 2.09 8.88 -10.11
C TYR A 340 3.41 8.15 -9.86
N ILE A 341 4.32 8.82 -9.18
CA ILE A 341 5.65 8.31 -8.90
C ILE A 341 5.92 8.45 -7.40
N PRO A 342 5.74 7.38 -6.63
CA PRO A 342 6.17 7.39 -5.23
C PRO A 342 7.69 7.36 -5.16
N PHE A 343 8.26 8.05 -4.19
CA PHE A 343 9.69 8.01 -3.92
C PHE A 343 9.94 7.85 -2.42
N SER A 344 11.01 7.16 -2.10
CA SER A 344 11.41 6.90 -0.72
C SER A 344 12.63 7.74 -0.33
N ASN A 345 13.04 7.66 0.92
CA ASN A 345 14.31 8.18 1.38
C ASN A 345 15.49 7.23 1.05
N LEU A 346 15.21 6.09 0.44
CA LEU A 346 16.20 5.12 0.02
C LEU A 346 16.47 5.26 -1.48
N ASP A 347 17.69 5.62 -1.86
CA ASP A 347 18.15 5.47 -3.23
C ASP A 347 18.38 3.98 -3.50
N THR A 348 17.48 3.37 -4.24
CA THR A 348 17.53 1.92 -4.53
C THR A 348 18.68 1.55 -5.44
N THR A 349 19.11 2.45 -6.32
CA THR A 349 20.29 2.22 -7.19
C THR A 349 21.54 2.14 -6.32
N ASP A 350 21.76 3.12 -5.44
CA ASP A 350 22.86 3.13 -4.48
C ASP A 350 22.78 1.94 -3.51
N PHE A 351 21.57 1.59 -3.05
CA PHE A 351 21.36 0.42 -2.19
C PHE A 351 21.83 -0.89 -2.84
N PHE A 352 21.43 -1.15 -4.08
CA PHE A 352 21.84 -2.37 -4.79
C PHE A 352 23.31 -2.32 -5.22
N ASP A 353 23.85 -1.15 -5.55
CA ASP A 353 25.26 -0.97 -5.87
C ASP A 353 26.17 -1.32 -4.69
N LYS A 354 25.88 -0.79 -3.49
CA LYS A 354 26.59 -1.12 -2.25
C LYS A 354 26.55 -2.61 -1.91
N LYS A 355 25.58 -3.34 -2.42
CA LYS A 355 25.48 -4.81 -2.32
C LYS A 355 26.14 -5.54 -3.48
N GLY A 356 26.73 -4.82 -4.42
CA GLY A 356 27.38 -5.36 -5.62
C GLY A 356 26.41 -6.01 -6.60
N LEU A 357 25.20 -5.46 -6.72
CA LEU A 357 24.11 -5.92 -7.58
C LEU A 357 23.72 -4.89 -8.65
N PHE A 358 24.55 -3.88 -8.87
CA PHE A 358 24.31 -2.82 -9.84
C PHE A 358 24.13 -3.35 -11.27
N ASN A 359 24.97 -4.30 -11.68
CA ASN A 359 24.89 -4.88 -13.03
C ASN A 359 23.55 -5.59 -13.26
N GLU A 360 23.07 -6.35 -12.28
CA GLU A 360 21.77 -7.03 -12.36
C GLU A 360 20.63 -6.02 -12.47
N LEU A 361 20.70 -4.92 -11.69
CA LEU A 361 19.72 -3.84 -11.78
C LEU A 361 19.76 -3.13 -13.13
N LYS A 362 20.95 -2.88 -13.67
CA LYS A 362 21.16 -2.28 -14.99
C LYS A 362 20.56 -3.16 -16.10
N THR A 363 20.85 -4.48 -16.05
CA THR A 363 20.31 -5.44 -17.02
C THR A 363 18.79 -5.42 -17.09
N LEU A 364 18.09 -5.25 -15.95
CA LEU A 364 16.62 -5.12 -15.95
C LEU A 364 16.09 -3.93 -16.77
N ARG A 365 16.91 -2.91 -17.00
CA ARG A 365 16.56 -1.68 -17.74
C ARG A 365 16.96 -1.73 -19.21
N GLU A 366 17.61 -2.79 -19.66
CA GLU A 366 17.96 -2.98 -21.07
C GLU A 366 16.70 -3.26 -21.90
N ASN A 367 16.58 -2.64 -23.08
CA ASN A 367 15.36 -2.70 -23.89
C ASN A 367 14.94 -4.15 -24.22
N GLU A 368 15.89 -5.02 -24.55
CA GLU A 368 15.60 -6.43 -24.83
C GLU A 368 14.99 -7.15 -23.62
N ILE A 369 15.49 -6.87 -22.41
CA ILE A 369 15.00 -7.45 -21.17
C ILE A 369 13.64 -6.84 -20.77
N LEU A 370 13.43 -5.56 -21.05
CA LEU A 370 12.11 -4.92 -20.84
C LEU A 370 11.05 -5.61 -21.71
N LEU A 371 11.29 -5.77 -23.01
CA LEU A 371 10.37 -6.48 -23.92
C LEU A 371 10.10 -7.92 -23.46
N LYS A 372 11.15 -8.66 -23.08
CA LYS A 372 10.99 -10.01 -22.54
C LYS A 372 10.08 -10.03 -21.31
N ARG A 373 10.27 -9.09 -20.41
CA ARG A 373 9.47 -8.99 -19.18
C ARG A 373 8.01 -8.65 -19.47
N GLU A 374 7.75 -7.77 -20.43
CA GLU A 374 6.40 -7.47 -20.90
C GLU A 374 5.71 -8.74 -21.42
N MET A 375 6.38 -9.50 -22.28
CA MET A 375 5.84 -10.79 -22.79
C MET A 375 5.53 -11.78 -21.66
N VAL A 376 6.42 -11.92 -20.67
CA VAL A 376 6.20 -12.80 -19.52
C VAL A 376 5.03 -12.32 -18.67
N HIS A 377 4.86 -10.99 -18.51
CA HIS A 377 3.75 -10.43 -17.78
C HIS A 377 2.41 -10.68 -18.50
N GLU A 378 2.35 -10.46 -19.81
CA GLU A 378 1.16 -10.76 -20.62
C GLU A 378 0.81 -12.25 -20.57
N GLU A 379 1.80 -13.14 -20.67
CA GLU A 379 1.59 -14.57 -20.49
C GLU A 379 1.01 -14.91 -19.12
N ASN A 380 1.50 -14.26 -18.07
CA ASN A 380 0.98 -14.44 -16.71
C ASN A 380 -0.47 -13.97 -16.57
N ILE A 381 -0.86 -12.86 -17.18
CA ILE A 381 -2.26 -12.41 -17.20
C ILE A 381 -3.17 -13.46 -17.83
N ASN A 382 -2.74 -14.04 -18.95
CA ASN A 382 -3.54 -15.02 -19.71
C ASN A 382 -3.57 -16.43 -19.07
N ASN A 383 -2.45 -16.86 -18.44
CA ASN A 383 -2.27 -18.25 -17.95
C ASN A 383 -2.03 -18.33 -16.43
N ASN A 384 -2.48 -17.36 -15.70
CA ASN A 384 -2.12 -17.10 -14.33
C ASN A 384 -2.28 -18.28 -13.36
N PHE A 385 -3.41 -18.96 -13.41
CA PHE A 385 -3.65 -20.06 -12.48
C PHE A 385 -2.66 -21.22 -12.70
N SER A 386 -2.37 -21.58 -13.95
CA SER A 386 -1.46 -22.68 -14.25
C SER A 386 -0.02 -22.37 -13.83
N ASN A 387 0.41 -21.13 -14.02
CA ASN A 387 1.77 -20.69 -13.64
C ASN A 387 1.94 -20.71 -12.11
N LYS A 388 0.97 -20.20 -11.36
CA LYS A 388 1.00 -20.27 -9.88
C LYS A 388 1.02 -21.71 -9.37
N VAL A 389 0.20 -22.59 -9.93
CA VAL A 389 0.14 -24.02 -9.53
C VAL A 389 1.47 -24.70 -9.77
N LYS A 390 2.13 -24.43 -10.89
CA LYS A 390 3.45 -24.97 -11.21
C LYS A 390 4.53 -24.51 -10.22
N GLU A 391 4.56 -23.21 -9.96
CA GLU A 391 5.58 -22.63 -9.08
C GLU A 391 5.32 -23.02 -7.61
N ILE A 392 4.05 -23.10 -7.15
CA ILE A 392 3.74 -23.57 -5.79
C ILE A 392 4.08 -25.05 -5.57
N LYS A 393 3.92 -25.89 -6.61
CA LYS A 393 4.36 -27.29 -6.55
C LYS A 393 5.86 -27.37 -6.30
N THR A 394 6.66 -26.58 -7.03
CA THR A 394 8.11 -26.51 -6.85
C THR A 394 8.48 -26.05 -5.44
N LEU A 395 7.81 -25.01 -4.92
CA LEU A 395 8.03 -24.53 -3.56
C LEU A 395 7.71 -25.64 -2.53
N HIS A 396 6.58 -26.31 -2.68
CA HIS A 396 6.16 -27.38 -1.78
C HIS A 396 7.16 -28.55 -1.75
N GLU A 397 7.73 -28.94 -2.89
CA GLU A 397 8.79 -29.94 -2.99
C GLU A 397 10.08 -29.50 -2.27
N ILE A 398 10.44 -28.22 -2.36
CA ILE A 398 11.59 -27.64 -1.65
C ILE A 398 11.38 -27.64 -0.14
N LEU A 399 10.19 -27.32 0.33
CA LEU A 399 9.87 -27.25 1.77
C LEU A 399 9.83 -28.62 2.43
N LYS A 400 9.61 -29.69 1.66
CA LYS A 400 9.61 -31.08 2.15
C LYS A 400 11.01 -31.69 2.29
N LYS A 401 12.00 -31.14 1.62
CA LYS A 401 13.41 -31.54 1.71
C LYS A 401 14.12 -30.89 2.89
#